data_95c75c9819fbf2df59029552f9ad5378
#
_entry.id   95c75c9819fbf2df59029552f9ad5378
#
_cell.length_a   1.000
_cell.length_b   1.000
_cell.length_c   1.000
_cell.angle_alpha   90.00
_cell.angle_beta   90.00
_cell.angle_gamma   90.00
#
_symmetry.space_group_name_H-M   'P 1'
#
loop_
_entity.id
_entity.type
_entity.pdbx_description
1 polymer ?
#
loop_
_entity_poly.entity_id
_entity_poly.type
_entity_poly.pdbx_seq_one_letter_code
_entity_poly.pdbx_strand_id
1 'polypeptide(L)'
;KKRYCGSEIITRTMHNLYTLRGAKARDTLKWIRYLNEAKEYNNQAKTEILVSQHHWPVWGNQEISEFITLHRDVYKFLHDQTLKMMNQGYTADEIAEKIQLPENLNKHLSMGGYYGSIKHNVKGIYQYYIGWFDGNPANLDMLPRKQRSLKYVSMMGGEQAVLKSALNEQKQD
;
A
#
# COMPACT_ATOMS: atom_id res chain seq x y z
N LYS A 1 -17.61 13.20 27.06
CA LYS A 1 -16.61 12.34 26.41
C LYS A 1 -15.90 13.13 25.33
N LYS A 2 -14.57 13.17 25.38
CA LYS A 2 -13.76 13.87 24.37
C LYS A 2 -13.64 12.99 23.12
N ARG A 3 -13.89 13.59 21.95
CA ARG A 3 -13.87 12.90 20.67
C ARG A 3 -12.85 13.52 19.75
N TYR A 4 -12.18 12.72 18.95
CA TYR A 4 -11.27 13.14 17.89
C TYR A 4 -11.70 12.53 16.56
N CYS A 5 -11.72 13.32 15.50
CA CYS A 5 -11.98 12.85 14.14
C CYS A 5 -10.65 12.67 13.40
N GLY A 6 -10.27 11.43 13.14
CA GLY A 6 -9.03 11.07 12.44
C GLY A 6 -9.14 11.14 10.92
N SER A 7 -10.34 11.42 10.38
CA SER A 7 -10.62 11.46 8.94
C SER A 7 -10.12 10.19 8.24
N GLU A 8 -9.48 10.30 7.06
CA GLU A 8 -8.88 9.17 6.36
C GLU A 8 -7.40 8.92 6.74
N ILE A 9 -6.78 9.80 7.52
CA ILE A 9 -5.39 9.63 7.96
C ILE A 9 -5.28 8.49 8.96
N ILE A 10 -6.30 8.30 9.79
CA ILE A 10 -6.34 7.27 10.84
C ILE A 10 -7.60 6.43 10.62
N THR A 11 -7.54 5.46 9.71
CA THR A 11 -8.63 4.50 9.46
C THR A 11 -8.38 3.18 10.17
N ARG A 12 -9.43 2.38 10.38
CA ARG A 12 -9.33 1.06 11.04
C ARG A 12 -8.52 0.03 10.26
N THR A 13 -8.25 0.28 9.01
CA THR A 13 -7.45 -0.58 8.13
C THR A 13 -6.34 0.23 7.49
N MET A 14 -5.30 -0.46 7.03
CA MET A 14 -4.23 0.16 6.26
C MET A 14 -4.83 0.93 5.06
N HIS A 15 -4.50 2.20 4.94
CA HIS A 15 -4.94 3.04 3.83
C HIS A 15 -3.93 3.02 2.69
N ASN A 16 -4.40 3.31 1.48
CA ASN A 16 -3.56 3.42 0.29
C ASN A 16 -2.73 4.71 0.32
N LEU A 17 -1.43 4.59 0.11
CA LEU A 17 -0.53 5.71 -0.13
C LEU A 17 -0.63 6.23 -1.57
N TYR A 18 -1.10 5.38 -2.48
CA TYR A 18 -1.40 5.73 -3.87
C TYR A 18 -2.76 5.18 -4.28
N THR A 19 -3.68 6.07 -4.63
CA THR A 19 -5.05 5.69 -5.00
C THR A 19 -5.10 5.25 -6.46
N LEU A 20 -5.53 4.01 -6.72
CA LEU A 20 -5.50 3.40 -8.07
C LEU A 20 -6.44 4.07 -9.08
N ARG A 21 -7.51 4.73 -8.64
CA ARG A 21 -8.40 5.51 -9.51
C ARG A 21 -7.74 6.76 -10.11
N GLY A 22 -6.55 7.11 -9.68
CA GLY A 22 -5.79 8.27 -10.09
C GLY A 22 -5.78 9.36 -9.03
N ALA A 23 -4.61 9.56 -8.47
CA ALA A 23 -4.29 10.65 -7.54
C ALA A 23 -2.77 10.80 -7.46
N LYS A 24 -2.32 11.92 -6.93
CA LYS A 24 -0.91 12.09 -6.60
C LYS A 24 -0.53 11.11 -5.48
N ALA A 25 0.60 10.43 -5.61
CA ALA A 25 1.15 9.61 -4.54
C ALA A 25 1.34 10.46 -3.27
N ARG A 26 0.94 9.91 -2.12
CA ARG A 26 1.00 10.62 -0.83
C ARG A 26 2.40 10.57 -0.26
N ASP A 27 2.80 11.67 0.37
CA ASP A 27 4.06 11.77 1.10
C ASP A 27 3.97 10.95 2.40
N THR A 28 4.62 9.81 2.41
CA THR A 28 4.58 8.87 3.53
C THR A 28 5.22 9.46 4.79
N LEU A 29 6.28 10.26 4.66
CA LEU A 29 6.92 10.91 5.82
C LEU A 29 6.01 11.95 6.45
N LYS A 30 5.26 12.73 5.64
CA LYS A 30 4.24 13.65 6.18
C LYS A 30 3.10 12.88 6.85
N TRP A 31 2.68 11.75 6.30
CA TRP A 31 1.67 10.91 6.94
C TRP A 31 2.12 10.42 8.31
N ILE A 32 3.34 9.90 8.42
CA ILE A 32 3.96 9.47 9.68
C ILE A 32 4.02 10.62 10.69
N ARG A 33 4.41 11.82 10.23
CA ARG A 33 4.45 13.03 11.08
C ARG A 33 3.07 13.37 11.61
N TYR A 34 2.04 13.40 10.76
CA TYR A 34 0.67 13.68 11.20
C TYR A 34 0.11 12.62 12.15
N LEU A 35 0.49 11.36 11.99
CA LEU A 35 0.15 10.33 12.97
C LEU A 35 0.80 10.60 14.34
N ASN A 36 2.05 11.03 14.38
CA ASN A 36 2.70 11.45 15.63
C ASN A 36 1.99 12.65 16.27
N GLU A 37 1.72 13.70 15.49
CA GLU A 37 1.01 14.88 15.97
C GLU A 37 -0.39 14.51 16.51
N ALA A 38 -1.12 13.65 15.80
CA ALA A 38 -2.41 13.16 16.25
C ALA A 38 -2.31 12.36 17.55
N LYS A 39 -1.30 11.50 17.71
CA LYS A 39 -1.05 10.75 18.93
C LYS A 39 -0.80 11.68 20.12
N GLU A 40 0.09 12.65 19.95
CA GLU A 40 0.42 13.62 21.01
C GLU A 40 -0.82 14.43 21.42
N TYR A 41 -1.57 14.93 20.43
CA TYR A 41 -2.82 15.65 20.68
C TYR A 41 -3.84 14.80 21.46
N ASN A 42 -4.06 13.56 21.03
CA ASN A 42 -5.02 12.66 21.67
C ASN A 42 -4.61 12.32 23.12
N ASN A 43 -3.31 12.16 23.39
CA ASN A 43 -2.80 11.91 24.74
C ASN A 43 -2.98 13.14 25.64
N GLN A 44 -2.62 14.31 25.18
CA GLN A 44 -2.80 15.57 25.92
C GLN A 44 -4.28 15.88 26.17
N ALA A 45 -5.11 15.72 25.17
CA ALA A 45 -6.54 15.94 25.27
C ALA A 45 -7.27 14.84 26.10
N LYS A 46 -6.63 13.72 26.39
CA LYS A 46 -7.25 12.52 26.97
C LYS A 46 -8.50 12.12 26.19
N THR A 47 -8.33 11.94 24.87
CA THR A 47 -9.40 11.55 23.96
C THR A 47 -9.92 10.16 24.34
N GLU A 48 -11.22 10.03 24.44
CA GLU A 48 -11.89 8.76 24.81
C GLU A 48 -12.44 8.02 23.58
N ILE A 49 -12.68 8.73 22.48
CA ILE A 49 -13.28 8.17 21.27
C ILE A 49 -12.56 8.75 20.05
N LEU A 50 -11.93 7.89 19.26
CA LEU A 50 -11.42 8.21 17.92
C LEU A 50 -12.46 7.77 16.89
N VAL A 51 -12.95 8.70 16.10
CA VAL A 51 -13.84 8.48 14.96
C VAL A 51 -13.06 8.70 13.68
N SER A 52 -13.16 7.77 12.74
CA SER A 52 -12.51 7.87 11.42
C SER A 52 -13.57 7.75 10.33
N GLN A 53 -13.25 8.23 9.15
CA GLN A 53 -14.03 7.88 7.96
C GLN A 53 -13.84 6.39 7.68
N HIS A 54 -14.90 5.71 7.33
CA HIS A 54 -14.96 4.27 7.16
C HIS A 54 -14.71 3.52 8.49
N HIS A 55 -15.40 2.45 8.71
CA HIS A 55 -15.32 1.60 9.90
C HIS A 55 -15.82 2.24 11.21
N TRP A 56 -15.81 1.46 12.26
CA TRP A 56 -16.26 1.80 13.60
C TRP A 56 -15.19 2.53 14.42
N PRO A 57 -15.57 3.28 15.46
CA PRO A 57 -14.66 4.02 16.31
C PRO A 57 -13.68 3.14 17.11
N VAL A 58 -12.63 3.77 17.62
CA VAL A 58 -11.75 3.22 18.67
C VAL A 58 -12.09 3.92 19.97
N TRP A 59 -12.26 3.13 21.06
CA TRP A 59 -12.59 3.62 22.38
C TRP A 59 -11.43 3.41 23.34
N GLY A 60 -11.23 4.36 24.26
CA GLY A 60 -10.17 4.34 25.25
C GLY A 60 -8.92 5.08 24.80
N ASN A 61 -8.37 5.94 25.67
CA ASN A 61 -7.21 6.77 25.31
C ASN A 61 -5.95 5.93 25.05
N GLN A 62 -5.76 4.87 25.84
CA GLN A 62 -4.63 3.97 25.66
C GLN A 62 -4.74 3.23 24.32
N GLU A 63 -5.89 2.65 24.02
CA GLU A 63 -6.16 1.91 22.79
C GLU A 63 -5.99 2.81 21.56
N ILE A 64 -6.43 4.07 21.67
CA ILE A 64 -6.23 5.07 20.59
C ILE A 64 -4.74 5.33 20.38
N SER A 65 -3.98 5.51 21.45
CA SER A 65 -2.53 5.75 21.37
C SER A 65 -1.78 4.57 20.77
N GLU A 66 -2.10 3.34 21.18
CA GLU A 66 -1.53 2.12 20.62
C GLU A 66 -1.88 1.94 19.16
N PHE A 67 -3.14 2.17 18.80
CA PHE A 67 -3.64 2.08 17.44
C PHE A 67 -2.93 3.06 16.49
N ILE A 68 -2.79 4.33 16.88
CA ILE A 68 -2.08 5.34 16.08
C ILE A 68 -0.60 4.97 15.97
N THR A 69 0.00 4.48 17.06
CA THR A 69 1.41 4.04 17.09
C THR A 69 1.64 2.90 16.08
N LEU A 70 0.78 1.90 16.09
CA LEU A 70 0.86 0.78 15.16
C LEU A 70 0.81 1.23 13.69
N HIS A 71 -0.13 2.11 13.34
CA HIS A 71 -0.23 2.67 11.99
C HIS A 71 1.03 3.42 11.58
N ARG A 72 1.52 4.30 12.45
CA ARG A 72 2.76 5.04 12.23
C ARG A 72 3.94 4.10 11.98
N ASP A 73 4.10 3.06 12.80
CA ASP A 73 5.23 2.15 12.72
C ASP A 73 5.18 1.30 11.46
N VAL A 74 4.00 0.87 11.04
CA VAL A 74 3.83 0.15 9.77
C VAL A 74 4.18 1.03 8.58
N TYR A 75 3.65 2.26 8.49
CA TYR A 75 4.00 3.16 7.40
C TYR A 75 5.50 3.52 7.40
N LYS A 76 6.08 3.72 8.59
CA LYS A 76 7.51 3.99 8.71
C LYS A 76 8.35 2.80 8.26
N PHE A 77 8.00 1.60 8.68
CA PHE A 77 8.66 0.38 8.23
C PHE A 77 8.60 0.22 6.71
N LEU A 78 7.40 0.36 6.12
CA LEU A 78 7.23 0.25 4.67
C LEU A 78 8.05 1.29 3.92
N HIS A 79 8.04 2.54 4.40
CA HIS A 79 8.83 3.63 3.84
C HIS A 79 10.33 3.32 3.87
N ASP A 80 10.87 3.05 5.06
CA ASP A 80 12.31 2.90 5.25
C ASP A 80 12.86 1.65 4.54
N GLN A 81 12.12 0.53 4.57
CA GLN A 81 12.52 -0.68 3.86
C GLN A 81 12.43 -0.51 2.34
N THR A 82 11.40 0.18 1.84
CA THR A 82 11.31 0.50 0.41
C THR A 82 12.51 1.32 -0.04
N LEU A 83 12.84 2.41 0.66
CA LEU A 83 13.99 3.25 0.31
C LEU A 83 15.32 2.47 0.40
N LYS A 84 15.50 1.66 1.43
CA LYS A 84 16.67 0.81 1.58
C LYS A 84 16.85 -0.10 0.36
N MET A 85 15.80 -0.77 -0.08
CA MET A 85 15.86 -1.68 -1.22
C MET A 85 15.97 -0.92 -2.56
N MET A 86 15.34 0.24 -2.70
CA MET A 86 15.56 1.14 -3.85
C MET A 86 17.03 1.50 -4.00
N ASN A 87 17.70 1.87 -2.90
CA ASN A 87 19.14 2.17 -2.91
C ASN A 87 20.04 0.96 -3.22
N GLN A 88 19.49 -0.25 -3.13
CA GLN A 88 20.14 -1.50 -3.54
C GLN A 88 19.84 -1.86 -5.01
N GLY A 89 19.06 -1.04 -5.73
CA GLY A 89 18.73 -1.23 -7.13
C GLY A 89 17.52 -2.13 -7.42
N TYR A 90 16.73 -2.50 -6.39
CA TYR A 90 15.51 -3.26 -6.61
C TYR A 90 14.41 -2.42 -7.25
N THR A 91 13.65 -3.03 -8.16
CA THR A 91 12.46 -2.47 -8.77
C THR A 91 11.27 -2.47 -7.81
N ALA A 92 10.21 -1.71 -8.14
CA ALA A 92 8.99 -1.66 -7.33
C ALA A 92 8.33 -3.03 -7.13
N ASP A 93 8.33 -3.86 -8.18
CA ASP A 93 7.73 -5.19 -8.14
C ASP A 93 8.56 -6.13 -7.26
N GLU A 94 9.88 -6.17 -7.42
CA GLU A 94 10.77 -6.98 -6.60
C GLU A 94 10.70 -6.61 -5.11
N ILE A 95 10.61 -5.32 -4.79
CA ILE A 95 10.44 -4.87 -3.41
C ILE A 95 9.09 -5.34 -2.85
N ALA A 96 8.01 -5.19 -3.63
CA ALA A 96 6.66 -5.58 -3.22
C ALA A 96 6.53 -7.09 -2.97
N GLU A 97 7.34 -7.92 -3.64
CA GLU A 97 7.38 -9.36 -3.43
C GLU A 97 8.20 -9.77 -2.20
N LYS A 98 9.28 -9.03 -1.92
CA LYS A 98 10.23 -9.36 -0.86
C LYS A 98 9.85 -8.81 0.52
N ILE A 99 9.15 -7.68 0.56
CA ILE A 99 8.89 -6.98 1.83
C ILE A 99 7.83 -7.72 2.65
N GLN A 100 8.16 -7.98 3.90
CA GLN A 100 7.24 -8.60 4.86
C GLN A 100 7.25 -7.80 6.15
N LEU A 101 6.07 -7.58 6.74
CA LEU A 101 5.98 -6.95 8.06
C LEU A 101 6.59 -7.86 9.13
N PRO A 102 7.32 -7.29 10.09
CA PRO A 102 7.71 -8.01 11.30
C PRO A 102 6.47 -8.57 12.03
N GLU A 103 6.64 -9.69 12.71
CA GLU A 103 5.54 -10.38 13.38
C GLU A 103 4.75 -9.49 14.35
N ASN A 104 5.44 -8.64 15.11
CA ASN A 104 4.82 -7.69 16.04
C ASN A 104 3.93 -6.64 15.37
N LEU A 105 4.16 -6.32 14.09
CA LEU A 105 3.33 -5.41 13.31
C LEU A 105 2.24 -6.16 12.51
N ASN A 106 2.52 -7.38 12.07
CA ASN A 106 1.65 -8.14 11.17
C ASN A 106 0.46 -8.82 11.87
N LYS A 107 0.55 -9.09 13.17
CA LYS A 107 -0.51 -9.78 13.92
C LYS A 107 -1.78 -8.96 14.18
N HIS A 108 -1.76 -7.68 13.89
CA HIS A 108 -2.92 -6.82 14.07
C HIS A 108 -3.80 -6.79 12.81
N LEU A 109 -5.07 -7.12 12.97
CA LEU A 109 -6.06 -7.15 11.88
C LEU A 109 -6.11 -5.84 11.09
N SER A 110 -5.94 -4.69 11.76
CA SER A 110 -5.93 -3.38 11.13
C SER A 110 -4.78 -3.16 10.14
N MET A 111 -3.73 -3.97 10.22
CA MET A 111 -2.57 -3.93 9.31
C MET A 111 -2.63 -4.99 8.21
N GLY A 112 -3.61 -5.88 8.28
CA GLY A 112 -3.94 -6.79 7.18
C GLY A 112 -4.37 -6.03 5.92
N GLY A 113 -4.04 -6.56 4.76
CA GLY A 113 -4.39 -5.95 3.48
C GLY A 113 -5.88 -6.07 3.16
N TYR A 114 -6.67 -5.10 3.61
CA TYR A 114 -8.10 -5.01 3.28
C TYR A 114 -8.37 -3.94 2.23
N TYR A 115 -8.20 -2.66 2.56
CA TYR A 115 -8.37 -1.54 1.62
C TYR A 115 -7.02 -1.15 0.98
N GLY A 116 -6.02 -0.87 1.79
CA GLY A 116 -4.64 -0.76 1.35
C GLY A 116 -3.93 -2.12 1.50
N SER A 117 -2.85 -2.32 0.81
CA SER A 117 -2.00 -3.50 0.97
C SER A 117 -0.52 -3.11 1.03
N ILE A 118 0.28 -3.98 1.63
CA ILE A 118 1.72 -3.81 1.71
C ILE A 118 2.30 -3.62 0.30
N LYS A 119 1.94 -4.50 -0.63
CA LYS A 119 2.44 -4.47 -2.01
C LYS A 119 2.10 -3.16 -2.73
N HIS A 120 0.87 -2.68 -2.61
CA HIS A 120 0.45 -1.44 -3.24
C HIS A 120 1.10 -0.22 -2.59
N ASN A 121 1.23 -0.21 -1.26
CA ASN A 121 1.86 0.89 -0.55
C ASN A 121 3.36 0.99 -0.85
N VAL A 122 4.06 -0.13 -0.96
CA VAL A 122 5.46 -0.19 -1.44
C VAL A 122 5.59 0.43 -2.83
N LYS A 123 4.76 0.02 -3.78
CA LYS A 123 4.73 0.61 -5.14
C LYS A 123 4.37 2.09 -5.12
N GLY A 124 3.49 2.50 -4.22
CA GLY A 124 3.14 3.91 -4.02
C GLY A 124 4.31 4.75 -3.50
N ILE A 125 5.09 4.22 -2.54
CA ILE A 125 6.31 4.84 -2.03
C ILE A 125 7.36 4.94 -3.14
N TYR A 126 7.59 3.85 -3.86
CA TYR A 126 8.52 3.82 -4.98
C TYR A 126 8.17 4.90 -6.03
N GLN A 127 6.89 4.93 -6.45
CA GLN A 127 6.36 5.91 -7.39
C GLN A 127 6.54 7.35 -6.91
N TYR A 128 6.44 7.60 -5.60
CA TYR A 128 6.61 8.94 -5.03
C TYR A 128 8.04 9.47 -5.23
N TYR A 129 9.06 8.62 -5.12
CA TYR A 129 10.47 9.01 -5.19
C TYR A 129 11.07 8.91 -6.59
N ILE A 130 10.78 7.84 -7.34
CA ILE A 130 11.42 7.56 -8.64
C ILE A 130 10.48 7.83 -9.82
N GLY A 131 9.16 7.74 -9.61
CA GLY A 131 8.18 7.89 -10.67
C GLY A 131 7.72 6.55 -11.26
N TRP A 132 7.12 6.62 -12.44
CA TRP A 132 6.42 5.48 -13.06
C TRP A 132 7.33 4.51 -13.81
N PHE A 133 8.52 4.94 -14.20
CA PHE A 133 9.42 4.12 -15.00
C PHE A 133 10.12 3.06 -14.15
N ASP A 134 10.02 1.82 -14.58
CA ASP A 134 10.54 0.64 -13.85
C ASP A 134 12.03 0.34 -14.12
N GLY A 135 12.70 1.19 -14.88
CA GLY A 135 14.12 1.00 -15.24
C GLY A 135 14.35 0.04 -16.42
N ASN A 136 13.30 -0.58 -16.98
CA ASN A 136 13.41 -1.46 -18.13
C ASN A 136 13.15 -0.70 -19.43
N PRO A 137 14.16 -0.51 -20.29
CA PRO A 137 13.99 0.20 -21.56
C PRO A 137 12.90 -0.36 -22.47
N ALA A 138 12.59 -1.66 -22.39
CA ALA A 138 11.53 -2.29 -23.15
C ALA A 138 10.13 -1.75 -22.78
N ASN A 139 9.99 -1.16 -21.59
CA ASN A 139 8.73 -0.58 -21.12
C ASN A 139 8.63 0.93 -21.34
N LEU A 140 9.70 1.58 -21.82
CA LEU A 140 9.71 3.03 -22.05
C LEU A 140 8.87 3.43 -23.25
N ASP A 141 9.01 2.74 -24.37
CA ASP A 141 8.30 3.00 -25.63
C ASP A 141 7.76 1.70 -26.22
N MET A 142 6.74 1.17 -25.59
CA MET A 142 6.10 -0.08 -26.02
C MET A 142 5.24 0.15 -27.26
N LEU A 143 5.16 -0.87 -28.12
CA LEU A 143 4.17 -0.90 -29.21
C LEU A 143 2.75 -0.57 -28.69
N PRO A 144 1.90 0.10 -29.49
CA PRO A 144 0.52 0.32 -29.14
C PRO A 144 -0.16 -0.96 -28.67
N ARG A 145 -1.01 -0.85 -27.64
CA ARG A 145 -1.59 -2.01 -26.94
C ARG A 145 -2.15 -3.07 -27.87
N LYS A 146 -2.94 -2.69 -28.89
CA LYS A 146 -3.54 -3.63 -29.85
C LYS A 146 -2.47 -4.40 -30.63
N GLN A 147 -1.47 -3.68 -31.17
CA GLN A 147 -0.41 -4.32 -31.95
C GLN A 147 0.44 -5.27 -31.09
N ARG A 148 0.78 -4.84 -29.88
CA ARG A 148 1.53 -5.67 -28.91
C ARG A 148 0.77 -6.93 -28.54
N SER A 149 -0.55 -6.82 -28.23
CA SER A 149 -1.39 -7.96 -27.89
C SER A 149 -1.48 -8.98 -29.03
N LEU A 150 -1.64 -8.52 -30.26
CA LEU A 150 -1.66 -9.41 -31.44
C LEU A 150 -0.35 -10.17 -31.60
N LYS A 151 0.79 -9.49 -31.39
CA LYS A 151 2.11 -10.17 -31.43
C LYS A 151 2.26 -11.21 -30.32
N TYR A 152 1.87 -10.89 -29.09
CA TYR A 152 1.91 -11.87 -28.00
C TYR A 152 1.04 -13.08 -28.27
N VAL A 153 -0.21 -12.90 -28.69
CA VAL A 153 -1.10 -14.02 -29.06
C VAL A 153 -0.49 -14.88 -30.16
N SER A 154 0.09 -14.26 -31.18
CA SER A 154 0.79 -14.99 -32.25
C SER A 154 1.97 -15.80 -31.72
N MET A 155 2.81 -15.20 -30.87
CA MET A 155 3.98 -15.88 -30.28
C MET A 155 3.60 -17.01 -29.32
N MET A 156 2.42 -16.93 -28.69
CA MET A 156 1.87 -17.96 -27.79
C MET A 156 1.19 -19.12 -28.56
N GLY A 157 1.31 -19.18 -29.87
CA GLY A 157 0.70 -20.22 -30.69
C GLY A 157 -0.70 -19.94 -31.19
N GLY A 158 -1.12 -18.69 -31.13
CA GLY A 158 -2.41 -18.21 -31.63
C GLY A 158 -3.53 -18.26 -30.59
N GLU A 159 -4.69 -17.73 -30.99
CA GLU A 159 -5.85 -17.55 -30.10
C GLU A 159 -6.32 -18.85 -29.45
N GLN A 160 -6.40 -19.94 -30.20
CA GLN A 160 -6.87 -21.22 -29.67
C GLN A 160 -5.93 -21.82 -28.60
N ALA A 161 -4.61 -21.65 -28.78
CA ALA A 161 -3.63 -22.09 -27.78
C ALA A 161 -3.75 -21.31 -26.49
N VAL A 162 -3.91 -19.98 -26.55
CA VAL A 162 -4.12 -19.10 -25.40
C VAL A 162 -5.39 -19.46 -24.64
N LEU A 163 -6.52 -19.63 -25.34
CA LEU A 163 -7.80 -20.02 -24.75
C LEU A 163 -7.73 -21.38 -24.07
N LYS A 164 -7.10 -22.37 -24.72
CA LYS A 164 -6.91 -23.72 -24.14
C LYS A 164 -6.09 -23.66 -22.87
N SER A 165 -5.00 -22.89 -22.85
CA SER A 165 -4.16 -22.72 -21.65
C SER A 165 -4.95 -22.08 -20.51
N ALA A 166 -5.66 -20.98 -20.77
CA ALA A 166 -6.47 -20.31 -19.76
C ALA A 166 -7.55 -21.21 -19.14
N LEU A 167 -8.24 -22.01 -19.96
CA LEU A 167 -9.24 -22.98 -19.49
C LEU A 167 -8.63 -24.12 -18.65
N ASN A 168 -7.39 -24.51 -18.92
CA ASN A 168 -6.70 -25.52 -18.13
C ASN A 168 -6.29 -24.96 -16.74
N GLU A 169 -5.76 -23.75 -16.68
CA GLU A 169 -5.42 -23.09 -15.41
C GLU A 169 -6.66 -22.90 -14.52
N GLN A 170 -7.77 -22.46 -15.11
CA GLN A 170 -9.03 -22.27 -14.35
C GLN A 170 -9.54 -23.57 -13.69
N LYS A 171 -9.14 -24.74 -14.17
CA LYS A 171 -9.55 -26.03 -13.57
C LYS A 171 -8.65 -26.49 -12.43
N GLN A 172 -7.51 -25.81 -12.22
CA GLN A 172 -6.53 -26.17 -11.18
C GLN A 172 -6.68 -25.32 -9.92
N ASP A 173 -7.40 -24.17 -10.00
CA ASP A 173 -7.81 -23.31 -8.89
C ASP A 173 -9.16 -23.79 -8.29
#